data_4c9b7304a0596b946791500bb93dc816
#
_entry.id   4c9b7304a0596b946791500bb93dc816
#
_cell.length_a   1.000
_cell.length_b   1.000
_cell.length_c   1.000
_cell.angle_alpha   90.00
_cell.angle_beta   90.00
_cell.angle_gamma   90.00
#
_symmetry.space_group_name_H-M   'P 1'
#
loop_
_entity.id
_entity.type
_entity.pdbx_description
1 polymer ?
#
loop_
_entity_poly.entity_id
_entity_poly.type
_entity_poly.pdbx_seq_one_letter_code
_entity_poly.pdbx_strand_id
1 'polypeptide(L)'
;MANYIRFDWAMKRLLRNKANYAVLEGFMCSLLNEKFKINRFLDSESNQQNENDKFNRVDILAENEKGEFIIFEIQNTRELTYFHRMLYGVSKVITDNICLGDDYDKVRKVYSINIVYFTLGQAKDYVYHGKTMFQGLHQPDDILKLSNRQSELFFGDEIPQGRKTNREAGDIFPEYYLLCVNNFDKLAVNNLDEWIEFLKTGEISEAAQAPGLADARKCLDIDKLTVAEKNDYVRHMENLRYQRSVIKT
;
A
#
# COMPACT_ATOMS: atom_id res chain seq x y z
N MET A 1 9.82 18.74 20.33
CA MET A 1 9.68 18.06 19.03
C MET A 1 9.41 16.61 19.33
N ALA A 2 8.25 16.11 18.96
CA ALA A 2 7.98 14.68 19.08
C ALA A 2 8.81 13.95 18.03
N ASN A 3 9.80 13.19 18.45
CA ASN A 3 10.69 12.48 17.54
C ASN A 3 10.09 11.10 17.25
N TYR A 4 9.20 11.05 16.29
CA TYR A 4 8.68 9.79 15.80
C TYR A 4 9.63 9.15 14.79
N ILE A 5 9.63 7.82 14.80
CA ILE A 5 10.40 6.99 13.87
C ILE A 5 9.80 7.18 12.47
N ARG A 6 10.65 7.36 11.48
CA ARG A 6 10.19 7.42 10.08
C ARG A 6 9.46 6.14 9.68
N PHE A 7 8.38 6.33 8.94
CA PHE A 7 7.46 5.26 8.57
C PHE A 7 8.14 4.17 7.72
N ASP A 8 9.09 4.53 6.85
CA ASP A 8 9.86 3.60 6.03
C ASP A 8 10.70 2.61 6.87
N TRP A 9 11.33 3.09 7.95
CA TRP A 9 12.04 2.22 8.87
C TRP A 9 11.07 1.41 9.74
N ALA A 10 10.02 2.04 10.22
CA ALA A 10 9.02 1.42 11.08
C ALA A 10 8.30 0.26 10.38
N MET A 11 7.94 0.42 9.11
CA MET A 11 7.31 -0.64 8.33
C MET A 11 8.13 -1.92 8.32
N LYS A 12 9.44 -1.79 8.14
CA LYS A 12 10.33 -2.95 8.04
C LYS A 12 10.57 -3.66 9.37
N ARG A 13 10.48 -2.95 10.50
CA ARG A 13 10.91 -3.41 11.81
C ARG A 13 9.80 -3.60 12.82
N LEU A 14 8.84 -2.69 12.85
CA LEU A 14 7.84 -2.61 13.92
C LEU A 14 6.43 -3.02 13.47
N LEU A 15 6.04 -2.60 12.26
CA LEU A 15 4.63 -2.71 11.85
C LEU A 15 4.23 -4.12 11.40
N ARG A 16 5.21 -5.01 11.21
CA ARG A 16 4.96 -6.45 10.99
C ARG A 16 4.53 -7.18 12.28
N ASN A 17 4.74 -6.57 13.44
CA ASN A 17 4.26 -7.15 14.70
C ASN A 17 2.74 -7.00 14.78
N LYS A 18 2.04 -8.10 15.08
CA LYS A 18 0.57 -8.15 15.20
C LYS A 18 0.03 -7.09 16.18
N ALA A 19 0.77 -6.76 17.23
CA ALA A 19 0.40 -5.71 18.17
C ALA A 19 0.30 -4.31 17.54
N ASN A 20 0.92 -4.09 16.38
CA ASN A 20 0.97 -2.80 15.68
C ASN A 20 0.12 -2.76 14.39
N TYR A 21 -0.67 -3.79 14.11
CA TYR A 21 -1.53 -3.84 12.92
C TYR A 21 -2.47 -2.64 12.82
N ALA A 22 -2.96 -2.14 13.95
CA ALA A 22 -3.83 -0.98 14.02
C ALA A 22 -3.28 0.26 13.30
N VAL A 23 -1.95 0.41 13.19
CA VAL A 23 -1.31 1.52 12.48
C VAL A 23 -1.56 1.39 10.98
N LEU A 24 -1.26 0.22 10.39
CA LEU A 24 -1.47 -0.02 8.96
C LEU A 24 -2.95 -0.11 8.60
N GLU A 25 -3.77 -0.72 9.46
CA GLU A 25 -5.22 -0.77 9.30
C GLU A 25 -5.81 0.64 9.26
N GLY A 26 -5.38 1.52 10.18
CA GLY A 26 -5.83 2.91 10.23
C GLY A 26 -5.40 3.71 8.99
N PHE A 27 -4.17 3.49 8.52
CA PHE A 27 -3.71 4.06 7.26
C PHE A 27 -4.58 3.58 6.08
N MET A 28 -4.83 2.27 5.97
CA MET A 28 -5.68 1.72 4.91
C MET A 28 -7.13 2.21 5.00
N CYS A 29 -7.69 2.32 6.20
CA CYS A 29 -9.02 2.92 6.40
C CYS A 29 -9.08 4.35 5.86
N SER A 30 -8.03 5.14 6.09
CA SER A 30 -7.95 6.53 5.62
C SER A 30 -7.76 6.61 4.10
N LEU A 31 -6.98 5.69 3.51
CA LEU A 31 -6.70 5.64 2.08
C LEU A 31 -7.90 5.16 1.26
N LEU A 32 -8.56 4.09 1.70
CA LEU A 32 -9.68 3.46 1.00
C LEU A 32 -11.03 4.08 1.36
N ASN A 33 -11.08 4.89 2.42
CA ASN A 33 -12.31 5.43 3.01
C ASN A 33 -13.34 4.34 3.37
N GLU A 34 -12.85 3.18 3.82
CA GLU A 34 -13.65 2.04 4.27
C GLU A 34 -13.00 1.32 5.45
N LYS A 35 -13.78 0.47 6.15
CA LYS A 35 -13.22 -0.38 7.20
C LYS A 35 -12.27 -1.40 6.61
N PHE A 36 -11.09 -1.49 7.18
CA PHE A 36 -10.04 -2.37 6.73
C PHE A 36 -9.41 -3.13 7.90
N LYS A 37 -9.19 -4.43 7.72
CA LYS A 37 -8.55 -5.29 8.72
C LYS A 37 -7.51 -6.20 8.06
N ILE A 38 -6.36 -6.32 8.70
CA ILE A 38 -5.30 -7.23 8.30
C ILE A 38 -5.52 -8.57 8.99
N ASN A 39 -5.62 -9.63 8.19
CA ASN A 39 -5.69 -10.99 8.67
C ASN A 39 -4.29 -11.47 9.10
N ARG A 40 -3.31 -11.36 8.19
CA ARG A 40 -1.92 -11.77 8.43
C ARG A 40 -0.95 -11.07 7.51
N PHE A 41 0.32 -11.04 7.92
CA PHE A 41 1.43 -10.75 7.02
C PHE A 41 1.95 -12.04 6.39
N LEU A 42 2.38 -11.91 5.15
CA LEU A 42 2.97 -12.99 4.37
C LEU A 42 4.47 -12.72 4.22
N ASP A 43 5.23 -13.77 3.92
CA ASP A 43 6.62 -13.59 3.58
C ASP A 43 6.75 -12.79 2.29
N SER A 44 7.46 -11.68 2.39
CA SER A 44 7.68 -10.76 1.26
C SER A 44 8.89 -11.15 0.42
N GLU A 45 9.60 -12.20 0.81
CA GLU A 45 10.69 -12.77 0.05
C GLU A 45 10.09 -13.78 -0.92
N SER A 46 9.91 -13.40 -2.18
CA SER A 46 9.60 -14.39 -3.22
C SER A 46 10.78 -15.36 -3.28
N ASN A 47 10.52 -16.63 -2.97
CA ASN A 47 11.48 -17.69 -3.23
C ASN A 47 11.81 -17.64 -4.72
N GLN A 48 13.09 -17.47 -5.05
CA GLN A 48 13.56 -17.73 -6.41
C GLN A 48 13.28 -19.19 -6.70
N GLN A 49 12.22 -19.46 -7.46
CA GLN A 49 11.93 -20.83 -7.90
C GLN A 49 12.94 -21.29 -8.95
N ASN A 50 13.58 -20.33 -9.65
CA ASN A 50 14.67 -20.55 -10.59
C ASN A 50 15.75 -19.50 -10.37
N GLU A 51 17.04 -19.87 -10.60
CA GLU A 51 18.21 -18.96 -10.55
C GLU A 51 18.07 -17.74 -11.47
N ASN A 52 17.20 -17.80 -12.49
CA ASN A 52 16.96 -16.76 -13.47
C ASN A 52 15.80 -15.82 -13.07
N ASP A 53 15.08 -16.08 -12.00
CA ASP A 53 13.99 -15.21 -11.55
C ASP A 53 14.56 -13.91 -10.99
N LYS A 54 14.01 -12.80 -11.46
CA LYS A 54 14.35 -11.50 -10.90
C LYS A 54 13.85 -11.44 -9.45
N PHE A 55 14.79 -11.26 -8.53
CA PHE A 55 14.46 -11.07 -7.12
C PHE A 55 13.60 -9.82 -6.94
N ASN A 56 12.38 -9.99 -6.47
CA ASN A 56 11.48 -8.90 -6.13
C ASN A 56 11.08 -9.02 -4.65
N ARG A 57 11.64 -8.13 -3.84
CA ARG A 57 11.31 -8.03 -2.44
C ARG A 57 10.41 -6.81 -2.23
N VAL A 58 9.17 -7.04 -1.84
CA VAL A 58 8.29 -5.99 -1.39
C VAL A 58 8.54 -5.69 0.10
N ASP A 59 8.32 -4.43 0.52
CA ASP A 59 8.59 -4.08 1.92
C ASP A 59 7.63 -4.81 2.88
N ILE A 60 6.35 -4.87 2.55
CA ILE A 60 5.35 -5.67 3.26
C ILE A 60 4.37 -6.30 2.26
N LEU A 61 4.06 -7.57 2.48
CA LEU A 61 2.94 -8.27 1.87
C LEU A 61 1.97 -8.71 2.98
N ALA A 62 0.71 -8.34 2.85
CA ALA A 62 -0.33 -8.68 3.81
C ALA A 62 -1.56 -9.27 3.09
N GLU A 63 -2.39 -9.96 3.85
CA GLU A 63 -3.70 -10.45 3.45
C GLU A 63 -4.75 -9.85 4.38
N ASN A 64 -5.86 -9.36 3.83
CA ASN A 64 -6.98 -8.86 4.62
C ASN A 64 -8.00 -9.97 4.94
N GLU A 65 -9.05 -9.64 5.71
CA GLU A 65 -10.11 -10.58 6.07
C GLU A 65 -10.91 -11.13 4.87
N LYS A 66 -10.86 -10.45 3.72
CA LYS A 66 -11.51 -10.90 2.46
C LYS A 66 -10.59 -11.82 1.63
N GLY A 67 -9.36 -12.08 2.09
CA GLY A 67 -8.35 -12.84 1.36
C GLY A 67 -7.69 -12.05 0.21
N GLU A 68 -7.87 -10.72 0.17
CA GLU A 68 -7.22 -9.85 -0.80
C GLU A 68 -5.80 -9.54 -0.35
N PHE A 69 -4.86 -9.38 -1.30
CA PHE A 69 -3.47 -9.08 -1.00
C PHE A 69 -3.20 -7.58 -0.98
N ILE A 70 -2.34 -7.16 -0.06
CA ILE A 70 -1.89 -5.78 0.04
C ILE A 70 -0.36 -5.75 -0.02
N ILE A 71 0.16 -5.06 -1.00
CA ILE A 71 1.57 -4.75 -1.14
C ILE A 71 1.79 -3.34 -0.61
N PHE A 72 2.72 -3.18 0.34
CA PHE A 72 3.25 -1.87 0.70
C PHE A 72 4.70 -1.78 0.22
N GLU A 73 5.00 -0.73 -0.51
CA GLU A 73 6.33 -0.36 -0.97
C GLU A 73 6.64 1.08 -0.57
N ILE A 74 7.80 1.31 0.01
CA ILE A 74 8.29 2.65 0.29
C ILE A 74 9.61 2.88 -0.42
N GLN A 75 9.62 3.83 -1.34
CA GLN A 75 10.77 4.13 -2.15
C GLN A 75 11.30 5.54 -1.89
N ASN A 76 12.51 5.62 -1.38
CA ASN A 76 13.18 6.90 -1.08
C ASN A 76 14.05 7.39 -2.24
N THR A 77 14.52 6.50 -3.09
CA THR A 77 15.44 6.79 -4.19
C THR A 77 14.70 6.75 -5.52
N ARG A 78 14.99 7.74 -6.39
CA ARG A 78 14.39 7.82 -7.71
C ARG A 78 14.75 6.60 -8.55
N GLU A 79 13.72 5.97 -9.12
CA GLU A 79 13.85 4.85 -10.05
C GLU A 79 13.00 5.15 -11.30
N LEU A 80 13.63 5.22 -12.48
CA LEU A 80 12.94 5.55 -13.73
C LEU A 80 12.00 4.43 -14.18
N THR A 81 12.30 3.19 -13.81
CA THR A 81 11.52 2.00 -14.15
C THR A 81 10.49 1.63 -13.08
N TYR A 82 10.17 2.54 -12.16
CA TYR A 82 9.35 2.23 -10.99
C TYR A 82 7.95 1.71 -11.34
N PHE A 83 7.31 2.23 -12.39
CA PHE A 83 6.03 1.69 -12.85
C PHE A 83 6.11 0.22 -13.30
N HIS A 84 7.20 -0.16 -13.96
CA HIS A 84 7.43 -1.57 -14.34
C HIS A 84 7.65 -2.44 -13.10
N ARG A 85 8.33 -1.91 -12.09
CA ARG A 85 8.52 -2.60 -10.81
C ARG A 85 7.19 -2.83 -10.09
N MET A 86 6.31 -1.82 -10.04
CA MET A 86 4.97 -1.95 -9.47
C MET A 86 4.17 -3.04 -10.19
N LEU A 87 4.14 -3.02 -11.52
CA LEU A 87 3.45 -4.03 -12.34
C LEU A 87 4.02 -5.43 -12.11
N TYR A 88 5.35 -5.56 -12.10
CA TYR A 88 6.02 -6.84 -11.86
C TYR A 88 5.71 -7.37 -10.46
N GLY A 89 5.77 -6.52 -9.42
CA GLY A 89 5.47 -6.89 -8.04
C GLY A 89 4.06 -7.46 -7.87
N VAL A 90 3.07 -6.81 -8.45
CA VAL A 90 1.68 -7.28 -8.44
C VAL A 90 1.54 -8.61 -9.19
N SER A 91 2.12 -8.72 -10.38
CA SER A 91 2.09 -9.95 -11.18
C SER A 91 2.72 -11.13 -10.43
N LYS A 92 3.84 -10.88 -9.74
CA LYS A 92 4.53 -11.89 -8.94
C LYS A 92 3.68 -12.36 -7.76
N VAL A 93 3.06 -11.43 -7.02
CA VAL A 93 2.14 -11.80 -5.91
C VAL A 93 0.99 -12.66 -6.40
N ILE A 94 0.40 -12.34 -7.57
CA ILE A 94 -0.67 -13.16 -8.14
C ILE A 94 -0.14 -14.57 -8.48
N THR A 95 0.98 -14.67 -9.18
CA THR A 95 1.51 -15.96 -9.62
C THR A 95 2.04 -16.83 -8.49
N ASP A 96 2.58 -16.23 -7.43
CA ASP A 96 3.09 -16.96 -6.26
C ASP A 96 1.96 -17.51 -5.36
N ASN A 97 0.75 -17.00 -5.52
CA ASN A 97 -0.40 -17.38 -4.70
C ASN A 97 -1.50 -18.14 -5.46
N ILE A 98 -1.17 -18.66 -6.65
CA ILE A 98 -2.00 -19.60 -7.40
C ILE A 98 -1.18 -20.83 -7.77
N CYS A 99 -1.71 -22.01 -7.52
CA CYS A 99 -1.04 -23.27 -7.79
C CYS A 99 -1.50 -23.91 -9.12
N LEU A 100 -0.65 -24.77 -9.68
CA LEU A 100 -1.04 -25.57 -10.83
C LEU A 100 -2.25 -26.45 -10.47
N GLY A 101 -3.33 -26.33 -11.24
CA GLY A 101 -4.59 -27.06 -11.01
C GLY A 101 -5.63 -26.28 -10.18
N ASP A 102 -5.28 -25.11 -9.67
CA ASP A 102 -6.27 -24.21 -9.07
C ASP A 102 -7.21 -23.63 -10.12
N ASP A 103 -8.46 -23.43 -9.75
CA ASP A 103 -9.42 -22.69 -10.56
C ASP A 103 -9.07 -21.19 -10.57
N TYR A 104 -9.35 -20.51 -11.68
CA TYR A 104 -9.04 -19.07 -11.83
C TYR A 104 -9.79 -18.18 -10.84
N ASP A 105 -10.85 -18.63 -10.20
CA ASP A 105 -11.53 -17.93 -9.12
C ASP A 105 -10.70 -17.81 -7.85
N LYS A 106 -9.55 -18.52 -7.77
CA LYS A 106 -8.55 -18.39 -6.70
C LYS A 106 -7.65 -17.19 -6.87
N VAL A 107 -7.59 -16.56 -8.05
CA VAL A 107 -6.86 -15.32 -8.24
C VAL A 107 -7.50 -14.24 -7.38
N ARG A 108 -6.73 -13.69 -6.43
CA ARG A 108 -7.20 -12.69 -5.48
C ARG A 108 -6.85 -11.28 -5.95
N LYS A 109 -7.69 -10.31 -5.58
CA LYS A 109 -7.42 -8.90 -5.79
C LYS A 109 -6.15 -8.48 -5.06
N VAL A 110 -5.39 -7.58 -5.67
CA VAL A 110 -4.17 -7.01 -5.08
C VAL A 110 -4.31 -5.49 -4.99
N TYR A 111 -4.08 -4.95 -3.82
CA TYR A 111 -3.87 -3.52 -3.60
C TYR A 111 -2.38 -3.24 -3.55
N SER A 112 -1.86 -2.43 -4.46
CA SER A 112 -0.45 -2.02 -4.50
C SER A 112 -0.33 -0.59 -3.99
N ILE A 113 0.16 -0.44 -2.76
CA ILE A 113 0.32 0.85 -2.06
C ILE A 113 1.77 1.27 -2.17
N ASN A 114 2.02 2.36 -2.90
CA ASN A 114 3.36 2.82 -3.27
C ASN A 114 3.59 4.22 -2.71
N ILE A 115 4.45 4.33 -1.71
CA ILE A 115 4.80 5.58 -1.04
C ILE A 115 6.17 6.03 -1.57
N VAL A 116 6.21 7.13 -2.32
CA VAL A 116 7.43 7.61 -2.96
C VAL A 116 7.84 8.99 -2.44
N TYR A 117 9.14 9.14 -2.16
CA TYR A 117 9.77 10.38 -1.69
C TYR A 117 10.57 11.08 -2.78
N PHE A 118 10.20 10.89 -4.04
CA PHE A 118 10.80 11.54 -5.20
C PHE A 118 9.70 11.92 -6.20
N THR A 119 10.04 12.81 -7.13
CA THR A 119 9.12 13.18 -8.22
C THR A 119 9.03 12.04 -9.21
N LEU A 120 7.83 11.50 -9.40
CA LEU A 120 7.53 10.44 -10.36
C LEU A 120 6.69 11.00 -11.51
N GLY A 121 7.21 10.92 -12.72
CA GLY A 121 6.57 11.48 -13.91
C GLY A 121 6.34 12.98 -13.81
N GLN A 122 5.18 13.44 -14.24
CA GLN A 122 4.72 14.83 -14.19
C GLN A 122 3.61 15.02 -13.13
N ALA A 123 3.74 14.32 -12.00
CA ALA A 123 2.76 14.33 -10.94
C ALA A 123 2.55 15.75 -10.37
N LYS A 124 1.28 16.18 -10.29
CA LYS A 124 0.85 17.45 -9.66
C LYS A 124 0.14 17.18 -8.34
N ASP A 125 -0.62 16.10 -8.27
CA ASP A 125 -1.29 15.66 -7.03
C ASP A 125 -0.32 14.83 -6.18
N TYR A 126 -0.66 14.65 -4.91
CA TYR A 126 0.11 13.82 -3.98
C TYR A 126 -0.46 12.40 -3.84
N VAL A 127 -1.67 12.11 -4.35
CA VAL A 127 -2.25 10.77 -4.41
C VAL A 127 -2.82 10.49 -5.79
N TYR A 128 -2.42 9.37 -6.37
CA TYR A 128 -2.99 8.84 -7.61
C TYR A 128 -3.55 7.46 -7.37
N HIS A 129 -4.75 7.22 -7.89
CA HIS A 129 -5.42 5.94 -7.85
C HIS A 129 -5.51 5.38 -9.27
N GLY A 130 -4.88 4.24 -9.51
CA GLY A 130 -4.93 3.50 -10.76
C GLY A 130 -5.82 2.27 -10.61
N LYS A 131 -6.85 2.15 -11.46
CA LYS A 131 -7.72 0.98 -11.55
C LYS A 131 -7.95 0.59 -13.00
N THR A 132 -8.26 -0.67 -13.23
CA THR A 132 -8.69 -1.16 -14.53
C THR A 132 -10.17 -0.83 -14.75
N MET A 133 -10.50 -0.36 -15.95
CA MET A 133 -11.87 -0.09 -16.35
C MET A 133 -12.12 -0.69 -17.73
N PHE A 134 -13.21 -1.41 -17.90
CA PHE A 134 -13.66 -1.95 -19.17
C PHE A 134 -14.80 -1.08 -19.69
N GLN A 135 -14.48 -0.24 -20.65
CA GLN A 135 -15.37 0.74 -21.22
C GLN A 135 -15.79 0.32 -22.62
N GLY A 136 -17.06 0.51 -22.95
CA GLY A 136 -17.59 0.22 -24.28
C GLY A 136 -16.88 1.07 -25.36
N LEU A 137 -16.33 0.42 -26.37
CA LEU A 137 -15.58 1.13 -27.44
C LEU A 137 -16.50 2.06 -28.25
N HIS A 138 -17.74 1.66 -28.45
CA HIS A 138 -18.72 2.42 -29.21
C HIS A 138 -19.68 3.23 -28.33
N GLN A 139 -19.67 2.98 -27.04
CA GLN A 139 -20.50 3.65 -26.02
C GLN A 139 -19.61 3.93 -24.79
N PRO A 140 -18.85 5.04 -24.78
CA PRO A 140 -17.88 5.31 -23.73
C PRO A 140 -18.45 5.42 -22.31
N ASP A 141 -19.74 5.74 -22.18
CA ASP A 141 -20.41 5.79 -20.87
C ASP A 141 -20.88 4.41 -20.38
N ASP A 142 -20.78 3.36 -21.22
CA ASP A 142 -21.11 2.00 -20.85
C ASP A 142 -19.89 1.32 -20.21
N ILE A 143 -19.91 1.18 -18.90
CA ILE A 143 -18.89 0.46 -18.14
C ILE A 143 -19.37 -0.97 -17.90
N LEU A 144 -18.55 -1.95 -18.30
CA LEU A 144 -18.86 -3.36 -18.17
C LEU A 144 -19.01 -3.75 -16.70
N LYS A 145 -20.23 -4.16 -16.33
CA LYS A 145 -20.54 -4.68 -15.00
C LYS A 145 -20.55 -6.20 -14.95
N LEU A 146 -20.31 -6.73 -13.78
CA LEU A 146 -20.44 -8.17 -13.53
C LEU A 146 -21.92 -8.58 -13.57
N SER A 147 -22.18 -9.86 -13.90
CA SER A 147 -23.48 -10.46 -13.59
C SER A 147 -23.60 -10.71 -12.08
N ASN A 148 -24.84 -10.85 -11.58
CA ASN A 148 -25.06 -11.19 -10.16
C ASN A 148 -24.30 -12.45 -9.75
N ARG A 149 -24.34 -13.50 -10.57
CA ARG A 149 -23.61 -14.74 -10.30
C ARG A 149 -22.09 -14.57 -10.22
N GLN A 150 -21.49 -13.70 -11.07
CA GLN A 150 -20.06 -13.39 -10.96
C GLN A 150 -19.77 -12.61 -9.68
N SER A 151 -20.61 -11.65 -9.30
CA SER A 151 -20.47 -10.89 -8.08
C SER A 151 -20.55 -11.78 -6.83
N GLU A 152 -21.51 -12.71 -6.81
CA GLU A 152 -21.64 -13.71 -5.75
C GLU A 152 -20.38 -14.60 -5.68
N LEU A 153 -19.92 -15.12 -6.83
CA LEU A 153 -18.76 -16.02 -6.90
C LEU A 153 -17.47 -15.35 -6.48
N PHE A 154 -17.21 -14.12 -6.96
CA PHE A 154 -15.91 -13.46 -6.78
C PHE A 154 -15.81 -12.68 -5.47
N PHE A 155 -16.93 -12.13 -4.98
CA PHE A 155 -16.94 -11.23 -3.83
C PHE A 155 -17.81 -11.73 -2.67
N GLY A 156 -18.57 -12.82 -2.86
CA GLY A 156 -19.53 -13.29 -1.86
C GLY A 156 -20.70 -12.35 -1.64
N ASP A 157 -20.98 -11.47 -2.62
CA ASP A 157 -22.06 -10.50 -2.50
C ASP A 157 -23.44 -11.18 -2.44
N GLU A 158 -24.26 -10.88 -1.44
CA GLU A 158 -25.65 -11.30 -1.39
C GLU A 158 -26.52 -10.29 -2.13
N ILE A 159 -27.02 -10.66 -3.33
CA ILE A 159 -27.80 -9.75 -4.16
C ILE A 159 -29.29 -10.10 -4.06
N PRO A 160 -30.13 -9.19 -3.52
CA PRO A 160 -31.57 -9.43 -3.40
C PRO A 160 -32.23 -9.71 -4.75
N GLN A 161 -33.25 -10.57 -4.72
CA GLN A 161 -34.01 -10.93 -5.92
C GLN A 161 -34.55 -9.69 -6.65
N GLY A 162 -34.37 -9.65 -7.96
CA GLY A 162 -34.81 -8.54 -8.82
C GLY A 162 -33.84 -7.33 -8.84
N ARG A 163 -32.72 -7.37 -8.08
CA ARG A 163 -31.67 -6.35 -8.15
C ARG A 163 -30.49 -6.84 -8.98
N LYS A 164 -29.70 -5.88 -9.48
CA LYS A 164 -28.45 -6.13 -10.19
C LYS A 164 -27.28 -5.63 -9.32
N THR A 165 -26.15 -6.32 -9.43
CA THR A 165 -24.90 -5.83 -8.82
C THR A 165 -24.46 -4.51 -9.43
N ASN A 166 -23.77 -3.70 -8.65
CA ASN A 166 -23.05 -2.51 -9.12
C ASN A 166 -21.56 -2.76 -9.37
N ARG A 167 -21.08 -4.00 -9.12
CA ARG A 167 -19.69 -4.36 -9.35
C ARG A 167 -19.31 -4.20 -10.81
N GLU A 168 -18.19 -3.55 -11.05
CA GLU A 168 -17.57 -3.43 -12.38
C GLU A 168 -16.66 -4.64 -12.64
N ALA A 169 -16.46 -5.01 -13.91
CA ALA A 169 -15.52 -6.07 -14.26
C ALA A 169 -14.08 -5.75 -13.83
N GLY A 170 -13.76 -4.46 -13.77
CA GLY A 170 -12.47 -3.96 -13.29
C GLY A 170 -12.20 -4.21 -11.79
N ASP A 171 -13.24 -4.44 -10.97
CA ASP A 171 -13.09 -4.63 -9.53
C ASP A 171 -12.30 -5.90 -9.14
N ILE A 172 -12.16 -6.86 -10.07
CA ILE A 172 -11.35 -8.07 -9.88
C ILE A 172 -9.86 -7.75 -10.03
N PHE A 173 -9.52 -6.74 -10.83
CA PHE A 173 -8.16 -6.40 -11.22
C PHE A 173 -7.43 -5.67 -10.08
N PRO A 174 -6.09 -5.67 -10.12
CA PRO A 174 -5.30 -4.94 -9.16
C PRO A 174 -5.62 -3.44 -9.15
N GLU A 175 -5.53 -2.84 -7.96
CA GLU A 175 -5.58 -1.40 -7.77
C GLU A 175 -4.23 -0.88 -7.30
N TYR A 176 -3.83 0.26 -7.83
CA TYR A 176 -2.56 0.90 -7.52
C TYR A 176 -2.83 2.25 -6.85
N TYR A 177 -2.25 2.45 -5.68
CA TYR A 177 -2.23 3.74 -5.00
C TYR A 177 -0.80 4.24 -4.98
N LEU A 178 -0.59 5.43 -5.56
CA LEU A 178 0.70 6.08 -5.62
C LEU A 178 0.66 7.36 -4.81
N LEU A 179 1.41 7.38 -3.71
CA LEU A 179 1.48 8.49 -2.77
C LEU A 179 2.79 9.25 -2.99
N CYS A 180 2.72 10.38 -3.70
CA CYS A 180 3.84 11.28 -3.98
C CYS A 180 4.02 12.23 -2.80
N VAL A 181 4.59 11.76 -1.68
CA VAL A 181 4.63 12.45 -0.39
C VAL A 181 5.20 13.87 -0.49
N ASN A 182 6.22 14.07 -1.33
CA ASN A 182 6.86 15.39 -1.48
C ASN A 182 5.94 16.43 -2.16
N ASN A 183 4.90 16.00 -2.88
CA ASN A 183 3.95 16.89 -3.54
C ASN A 183 2.89 17.46 -2.59
N PHE A 184 2.77 16.91 -1.37
CA PHE A 184 1.86 17.46 -0.36
C PHE A 184 2.40 18.79 0.15
N ASP A 185 1.71 19.89 -0.12
CA ASP A 185 2.13 21.27 0.19
C ASP A 185 1.06 22.09 0.91
N LYS A 186 -0.01 21.45 1.37
CA LYS A 186 -1.15 22.07 2.04
C LYS A 186 -1.31 21.58 3.49
N LEU A 187 -2.21 22.23 4.21
CA LEU A 187 -2.63 21.75 5.53
C LEU A 187 -3.51 20.51 5.39
N ALA A 188 -3.38 19.58 6.34
CA ALA A 188 -4.23 18.41 6.41
C ALA A 188 -5.68 18.83 6.73
N VAL A 189 -6.63 18.36 5.91
CA VAL A 189 -8.07 18.68 6.05
C VAL A 189 -8.93 17.42 6.17
N ASN A 190 -8.34 16.25 5.99
CA ASN A 190 -9.00 14.96 6.11
C ASN A 190 -8.03 13.89 6.65
N ASN A 191 -8.55 12.71 6.96
CA ASN A 191 -7.77 11.62 7.55
C ASN A 191 -6.55 11.20 6.70
N LEU A 192 -6.69 11.18 5.38
CA LEU A 192 -5.58 10.81 4.49
C LEU A 192 -4.50 11.90 4.48
N ASP A 193 -4.90 13.18 4.46
CA ASP A 193 -3.96 14.30 4.53
C ASP A 193 -3.12 14.26 5.81
N GLU A 194 -3.72 13.92 6.98
CA GLU A 194 -2.99 13.76 8.24
C GLU A 194 -1.93 12.64 8.15
N TRP A 195 -2.23 11.55 7.46
CA TRP A 195 -1.27 10.49 7.20
C TRP A 195 -0.15 10.95 6.27
N ILE A 196 -0.48 11.67 5.18
CA ILE A 196 0.54 12.18 4.25
C ILE A 196 1.44 13.23 4.92
N GLU A 197 0.87 14.09 5.76
CA GLU A 197 1.65 15.04 6.56
C GLU A 197 2.63 14.31 7.48
N PHE A 198 2.17 13.29 8.20
CA PHE A 198 3.04 12.44 9.02
C PHE A 198 4.14 11.75 8.18
N LEU A 199 3.80 11.16 7.04
CA LEU A 199 4.78 10.54 6.14
C LEU A 199 5.84 11.54 5.67
N LYS A 200 5.43 12.79 5.40
CA LYS A 200 6.31 13.86 4.93
C LYS A 200 7.21 14.42 6.01
N THR A 201 6.64 14.75 7.16
CA THR A 201 7.32 15.49 8.23
C THR A 201 7.94 14.59 9.28
N GLY A 202 7.41 13.39 9.51
CA GLY A 202 7.73 12.53 10.64
C GLY A 202 7.10 13.02 11.94
N GLU A 203 6.17 13.98 11.90
CA GLU A 203 5.49 14.54 13.07
C GLU A 203 3.99 14.20 13.00
N ILE A 204 3.40 13.89 14.14
CA ILE A 204 1.96 13.64 14.27
C ILE A 204 1.38 14.76 15.14
N SER A 205 0.52 15.59 14.56
CA SER A 205 -0.17 16.65 15.27
C SER A 205 -0.96 16.12 16.46
N GLU A 206 -0.94 16.79 17.60
CA GLU A 206 -1.74 16.41 18.78
C GLU A 206 -3.24 16.38 18.47
N ALA A 207 -3.69 17.24 17.55
CA ALA A 207 -5.06 17.31 17.10
C ALA A 207 -5.45 16.25 16.05
N ALA A 208 -4.49 15.46 15.55
CA ALA A 208 -4.75 14.46 14.51
C ALA A 208 -5.75 13.39 14.98
N GLN A 209 -6.76 13.14 14.14
CA GLN A 209 -7.87 12.23 14.42
C GLN A 209 -7.92 11.03 13.48
N ALA A 210 -7.07 10.98 12.46
CA ALA A 210 -7.07 9.89 11.50
C ALA A 210 -6.89 8.52 12.20
N PRO A 211 -7.66 7.52 11.82
CA PRO A 211 -7.52 6.16 12.35
C PRO A 211 -6.07 5.69 12.30
N GLY A 212 -5.59 5.04 13.36
CA GLY A 212 -4.23 4.49 13.46
C GLY A 212 -3.14 5.49 13.86
N LEU A 213 -3.32 6.82 13.72
CA LEU A 213 -2.30 7.80 14.13
C LEU A 213 -2.09 7.85 15.64
N ALA A 214 -3.14 7.62 16.42
CA ALA A 214 -3.02 7.50 17.88
C ALA A 214 -2.17 6.27 18.28
N ASP A 215 -2.28 5.18 17.54
CA ASP A 215 -1.47 3.98 17.75
C ASP A 215 -0.05 4.19 17.22
N ALA A 216 0.11 4.88 16.08
CA ALA A 216 1.41 5.30 15.57
C ALA A 216 2.18 6.13 16.60
N ARG A 217 1.57 7.09 17.29
CA ARG A 217 2.22 7.84 18.38
C ARG A 217 2.75 6.94 19.49
N LYS A 218 2.04 5.84 19.81
CA LYS A 218 2.43 4.92 20.87
C LYS A 218 3.58 4.03 20.47
N CYS A 219 3.60 3.51 19.22
CA CYS A 219 4.59 2.53 18.80
C CYS A 219 5.78 3.12 18.05
N LEU A 220 5.66 4.35 17.48
CA LEU A 220 6.71 4.99 16.70
C LEU A 220 7.54 6.03 17.48
N ASP A 221 7.38 6.09 18.78
CA ASP A 221 8.14 6.96 19.66
C ASP A 221 9.60 6.45 19.74
N ILE A 222 10.54 7.29 19.35
CA ILE A 222 11.99 6.96 19.34
C ILE A 222 12.48 6.61 20.75
N ASP A 223 11.90 7.21 21.79
CA ASP A 223 12.34 6.95 23.17
C ASP A 223 12.00 5.53 23.64
N LYS A 224 11.06 4.87 22.98
CA LYS A 224 10.69 3.48 23.27
C LYS A 224 11.57 2.44 22.59
N LEU A 225 12.43 2.85 21.68
CA LEU A 225 13.37 1.93 21.04
C LEU A 225 14.43 1.44 22.03
N THR A 226 14.79 0.18 21.90
CA THR A 226 15.98 -0.37 22.56
C THR A 226 17.25 0.32 22.04
N VAL A 227 18.35 0.19 22.77
CA VAL A 227 19.65 0.77 22.36
C VAL A 227 20.08 0.24 20.98
N ALA A 228 19.87 -1.06 20.71
CA ALA A 228 20.19 -1.66 19.41
C ALA A 228 19.35 -1.06 18.28
N GLU A 229 18.04 -0.92 18.49
CA GLU A 229 17.12 -0.33 17.52
C GLU A 229 17.42 1.17 17.27
N LYS A 230 17.77 1.93 18.30
CA LYS A 230 18.22 3.32 18.16
C LYS A 230 19.46 3.43 17.27
N ASN A 231 20.44 2.56 17.47
CA ASN A 231 21.64 2.53 16.64
C ASN A 231 21.33 2.17 15.18
N ASP A 232 20.46 1.19 14.95
CA ASP A 232 20.01 0.81 13.61
C ASP A 232 19.25 1.95 12.93
N TYR A 233 18.40 2.66 13.68
CA TYR A 233 17.67 3.81 13.18
C TYR A 233 18.59 4.97 12.80
N VAL A 234 19.59 5.27 13.63
CA VAL A 234 20.60 6.31 13.32
C VAL A 234 21.35 5.98 12.02
N ARG A 235 21.81 4.73 11.84
CA ARG A 235 22.46 4.29 10.59
C ARG A 235 21.52 4.46 9.38
N HIS A 236 20.24 4.10 9.53
CA HIS A 236 19.27 4.30 8.47
C HIS A 236 19.15 5.79 8.07
N MET A 237 19.08 6.70 9.05
CA MET A 237 19.01 8.14 8.82
C MET A 237 20.28 8.69 8.15
N GLU A 238 21.46 8.19 8.53
CA GLU A 238 22.73 8.56 7.90
C GLU A 238 22.79 8.10 6.43
N ASN A 239 22.37 6.87 6.15
CA ASN A 239 22.29 6.34 4.78
C ASN A 239 21.33 7.18 3.91
N LEU A 240 20.18 7.57 4.42
CA LEU A 240 19.24 8.44 3.69
C LEU A 240 19.84 9.82 3.41
N ARG A 241 20.57 10.41 4.35
CA ARG A 241 21.29 11.68 4.17
C ARG A 241 22.37 11.55 3.08
N TYR A 242 23.14 10.48 3.13
CA TYR A 242 24.17 10.20 2.12
C TYR A 242 23.55 10.05 0.72
N GLN A 243 22.51 9.22 0.57
CA GLN A 243 21.81 9.05 -0.72
C GLN A 243 21.29 10.38 -1.28
N ARG A 244 20.70 11.22 -0.43
CA ARG A 244 20.22 12.56 -0.84
C ARG A 244 21.37 13.49 -1.28
N SER A 245 22.54 13.38 -0.69
CA SER A 245 23.71 14.19 -1.06
C SER A 245 24.27 13.78 -2.43
N VAL A 246 24.30 12.48 -2.72
CA VAL A 246 24.79 11.92 -3.99
C VAL A 246 23.87 12.27 -5.18
N ILE A 247 22.54 12.37 -4.95
CA ILE A 247 21.57 12.71 -6.00
C ILE A 247 21.59 14.22 -6.34
N LYS A 248 22.12 15.06 -5.45
CA LYS A 248 22.23 16.52 -5.67
C LYS A 248 23.48 16.92 -6.47
N THR A 249 24.38 15.99 -6.73
CA THR A 249 25.55 16.18 -7.57
C THR A 249 25.29 15.62 -8.97
#